data_a2ed0b4daa23ae71496d5ede15fe2d57
#
_entry.id   a2ed0b4daa23ae71496d5ede15fe2d57
#
_cell.length_a   1.000
_cell.length_b   1.000
_cell.length_c   1.000
_cell.angle_alpha   90.00
_cell.angle_beta   90.00
_cell.angle_gamma   90.00
#
_symmetry.space_group_name_H-M   'P 1'
#
loop_
_entity.id
_entity.type
_entity.pdbx_description
1 polymer ?
#
loop_
_entity_poly.entity_id
_entity_poly.type
_entity_poly.pdbx_seq_one_letter_code
_entity_poly.pdbx_strand_id
1 'polypeptide(L)'
;MKEIKKETIVYQALDGKEFTSYSDCMTYEANAFKDVNLHKFDVHIPYGDDGLYTYVAYKINSENEFNMLMAYLTYNYGDIYGIEEYSGNGWYMVTKSENDWAEVYLLNNVVKDFTKMLAEIAENTLKF
;
A
#
# COMPACT_ATOMS: atom_id res chain seq x y z
N MET A 1 53.03 2.28 3.68
CA MET A 1 51.74 1.77 4.10
C MET A 1 50.72 2.92 4.07
N LYS A 2 49.65 2.75 3.31
CA LYS A 2 48.61 3.76 3.23
C LYS A 2 47.38 3.28 4.00
N GLU A 3 46.84 4.14 4.85
CA GLU A 3 45.55 3.91 5.47
C GLU A 3 44.46 4.22 4.46
N ILE A 4 43.60 3.23 4.15
CA ILE A 4 42.48 3.38 3.23
C ILE A 4 41.21 3.22 4.04
N LYS A 5 40.42 4.30 4.10
CA LYS A 5 39.06 4.24 4.65
C LYS A 5 38.11 3.82 3.56
N LYS A 6 37.48 2.65 3.71
CA LYS A 6 36.45 2.18 2.83
C LYS A 6 35.10 2.46 3.48
N GLU A 7 34.25 3.19 2.77
CA GLU A 7 32.86 3.36 3.19
C GLU A 7 32.10 2.08 2.87
N THR A 8 31.44 1.53 3.87
CA THR A 8 30.54 0.38 3.70
C THR A 8 29.12 0.89 3.75
N ILE A 9 28.34 0.63 2.68
CA ILE A 9 26.93 0.94 2.65
C ILE A 9 26.18 -0.15 3.40
N VAL A 10 25.36 0.27 4.36
CA VAL A 10 24.51 -0.61 5.16
C VAL A 10 23.07 -0.17 4.97
N TYR A 11 22.18 -1.13 4.76
CA TYR A 11 20.75 -0.91 4.64
C TYR A 11 20.08 -1.31 5.94
N GLN A 12 19.43 -0.35 6.59
CA GLN A 12 18.77 -0.57 7.86
C GLN A 12 17.28 -0.80 7.63
N ALA A 13 16.76 -1.93 8.11
CA ALA A 13 15.35 -2.22 8.12
C ALA A 13 14.61 -1.33 9.14
N LEU A 14 13.30 -1.25 9.03
CA LEU A 14 12.45 -0.41 9.89
C LEU A 14 12.57 -0.75 11.38
N ASP A 15 12.87 -2.01 11.71
CA ASP A 15 13.08 -2.46 13.09
C ASP A 15 14.53 -2.27 13.59
N GLY A 16 15.40 -1.70 12.76
CA GLY A 16 16.78 -1.43 13.09
C GLY A 16 17.78 -2.50 12.66
N LYS A 17 17.32 -3.64 12.16
CA LYS A 17 18.23 -4.69 11.68
C LYS A 17 18.97 -4.24 10.43
N GLU A 18 20.29 -4.48 10.39
CA GLU A 18 21.18 -4.02 9.31
C GLU A 18 21.52 -5.14 8.33
N PHE A 19 21.63 -4.76 7.07
CA PHE A 19 22.00 -5.66 5.96
C PHE A 19 23.03 -4.97 5.07
N THR A 20 23.92 -5.75 4.49
CA THR A 20 24.85 -5.27 3.47
C THR A 20 24.26 -5.34 2.06
N SER A 21 23.20 -6.12 1.87
CA SER A 21 22.47 -6.26 0.61
C SER A 21 21.12 -5.55 0.67
N TYR A 22 20.85 -4.68 -0.30
CA TYR A 22 19.57 -4.03 -0.46
C TYR A 22 18.42 -5.04 -0.62
N SER A 23 18.65 -6.06 -1.46
CA SER A 23 17.67 -7.11 -1.71
C SER A 23 17.33 -7.90 -0.44
N ASP A 24 18.34 -8.21 0.38
CA ASP A 24 18.13 -8.93 1.64
C ASP A 24 17.32 -8.09 2.63
N CYS A 25 17.60 -6.79 2.70
CA CYS A 25 16.85 -5.86 3.56
C CYS A 25 15.39 -5.77 3.11
N MET A 26 15.12 -5.61 1.82
CA MET A 26 13.76 -5.57 1.28
C MET A 26 12.99 -6.85 1.54
N THR A 27 13.61 -8.01 1.34
CA THR A 27 13.00 -9.31 1.60
C THR A 27 12.65 -9.46 3.07
N TYR A 28 13.55 -9.05 3.95
CA TYR A 28 13.33 -9.07 5.39
C TYR A 28 12.12 -8.19 5.79
N GLU A 29 12.06 -6.96 5.28
CA GLU A 29 10.96 -6.04 5.57
C GLU A 29 9.62 -6.56 5.06
N ALA A 30 9.60 -7.14 3.86
CA ALA A 30 8.39 -7.74 3.30
C ALA A 30 7.89 -8.92 4.15
N ASN A 31 8.80 -9.74 4.65
CA ASN A 31 8.46 -10.84 5.56
C ASN A 31 8.01 -10.35 6.94
N ALA A 32 8.67 -9.31 7.45
CA ALA A 32 8.28 -8.68 8.72
C ALA A 32 6.85 -8.12 8.63
N PHE A 33 6.46 -7.53 7.48
CA PHE A 33 5.09 -7.09 7.26
C PHE A 33 4.09 -8.25 7.33
N LYS A 34 4.43 -9.41 6.76
CA LYS A 34 3.56 -10.59 6.85
C LYS A 34 3.33 -11.04 8.28
N ASP A 35 4.35 -10.88 9.13
CA ASP A 35 4.30 -11.27 10.54
C ASP A 35 3.61 -10.22 11.42
N VAL A 36 3.45 -9.01 10.92
CA VAL A 36 2.70 -7.97 11.62
C VAL A 36 1.20 -8.31 11.52
N ASN A 37 0.55 -8.40 12.66
CA ASN A 37 -0.87 -8.70 12.75
C ASN A 37 -1.72 -7.48 12.39
N LEU A 38 -1.59 -7.01 11.15
CA LEU A 38 -2.42 -5.93 10.63
C LEU A 38 -3.82 -6.46 10.36
N HIS A 39 -4.79 -5.71 10.83
CA HIS A 39 -6.19 -6.00 10.53
C HIS A 39 -6.45 -5.70 9.07
N LYS A 40 -6.91 -6.71 8.31
CA LYS A 40 -7.18 -6.57 6.88
C LYS A 40 -8.38 -7.42 6.47
N PHE A 41 -9.08 -6.96 5.45
CA PHE A 41 -10.15 -7.73 4.83
C PHE A 41 -10.34 -7.31 3.37
N ASP A 42 -10.94 -8.21 2.60
CA ASP A 42 -11.25 -7.95 1.19
C ASP A 42 -12.54 -7.14 1.07
N VAL A 43 -12.53 -6.15 0.18
CA VAL A 43 -13.66 -5.27 -0.11
C VAL A 43 -13.96 -5.32 -1.61
N HIS A 44 -15.22 -5.54 -1.96
CA HIS A 44 -15.68 -5.56 -3.33
C HIS A 44 -16.68 -4.43 -3.55
N ILE A 45 -16.33 -3.50 -4.44
CA ILE A 45 -17.17 -2.34 -4.75
C ILE A 45 -17.69 -2.47 -6.18
N PRO A 46 -19.01 -2.50 -6.40
CA PRO A 46 -19.58 -2.53 -7.74
C PRO A 46 -19.21 -1.27 -8.53
N TYR A 47 -18.86 -1.43 -9.80
CA TYR A 47 -18.54 -0.31 -10.67
C TYR A 47 -19.17 -0.48 -12.06
N GLY A 48 -20.30 0.18 -12.29
CA GLY A 48 -20.97 0.20 -13.58
C GLY A 48 -21.23 -1.18 -14.17
N ASP A 49 -21.13 -1.29 -15.49
CA ASP A 49 -21.30 -2.55 -16.22
C ASP A 49 -20.02 -3.39 -16.27
N ASP A 50 -18.90 -2.85 -15.80
CA ASP A 50 -17.59 -3.47 -15.94
C ASP A 50 -17.21 -4.40 -14.78
N GLY A 51 -18.07 -4.57 -13.80
CA GLY A 51 -17.89 -5.54 -12.72
C GLY A 51 -17.58 -4.91 -11.37
N LEU A 52 -16.62 -5.48 -10.65
CA LEU A 52 -16.30 -5.11 -9.28
C LEU A 52 -14.87 -4.58 -9.18
N TYR A 53 -14.70 -3.46 -8.45
CA TYR A 53 -13.39 -3.11 -7.92
C TYR A 53 -13.12 -3.95 -6.68
N THR A 54 -11.99 -4.62 -6.67
CA THR A 54 -11.55 -5.42 -5.53
C THR A 54 -10.40 -4.71 -4.83
N TYR A 55 -10.56 -4.48 -3.54
CA TYR A 55 -9.56 -3.85 -2.69
C TYR A 55 -9.25 -4.77 -1.52
N VAL A 56 -8.03 -4.64 -1.00
CA VAL A 56 -7.70 -5.13 0.34
C VAL A 56 -7.61 -3.89 1.24
N ALA A 57 -8.40 -3.87 2.30
CA ALA A 57 -8.38 -2.79 3.28
C ALA A 57 -7.41 -3.16 4.42
N TYR A 58 -6.44 -2.28 4.66
CA TYR A 58 -5.46 -2.44 5.74
C TYR A 58 -5.67 -1.35 6.79
N LYS A 59 -5.78 -1.73 8.05
CA LYS A 59 -5.82 -0.78 9.16
C LYS A 59 -4.39 -0.44 9.58
N ILE A 60 -4.03 0.82 9.44
CA ILE A 60 -2.71 1.35 9.77
C ILE A 60 -2.83 2.18 11.04
N ASN A 61 -2.09 1.81 12.07
CA ASN A 61 -2.12 2.44 13.38
C ASN A 61 -0.86 3.26 13.69
N SER A 62 0.14 3.23 12.80
CA SER A 62 1.37 4.00 12.95
C SER A 62 2.05 4.22 11.60
N GLU A 63 2.91 5.23 11.54
CA GLU A 63 3.75 5.45 10.35
C GLU A 63 4.63 4.24 10.03
N ASN A 64 5.13 3.56 11.06
CA ASN A 64 5.93 2.35 10.88
C ASN A 64 5.16 1.24 10.18
N GLU A 65 3.90 1.03 10.55
CA GLU A 65 3.04 0.06 9.87
C GLU A 65 2.78 0.45 8.42
N PHE A 66 2.59 1.74 8.13
CA PHE A 66 2.47 2.24 6.76
C PHE A 66 3.73 1.94 5.96
N ASN A 67 4.90 2.22 6.52
CA ASN A 67 6.17 1.95 5.86
C ASN A 67 6.37 0.45 5.60
N MET A 68 5.94 -0.40 6.51
CA MET A 68 5.98 -1.85 6.34
C MET A 68 5.03 -2.31 5.22
N LEU A 69 3.84 -1.74 5.13
CA LEU A 69 2.91 -2.00 4.04
C LEU A 69 3.53 -1.61 2.69
N MET A 70 4.12 -0.42 2.61
CA MET A 70 4.75 0.06 1.37
C MET A 70 5.94 -0.80 0.96
N ALA A 71 6.75 -1.26 1.91
CA ALA A 71 7.86 -2.17 1.64
C ALA A 71 7.35 -3.50 1.08
N TYR A 72 6.30 -4.06 1.68
CA TYR A 72 5.67 -5.29 1.21
C TYR A 72 5.12 -5.14 -0.21
N LEU A 73 4.40 -4.05 -0.49
CA LEU A 73 3.82 -3.80 -1.81
C LEU A 73 4.90 -3.59 -2.87
N THR A 74 5.93 -2.82 -2.55
CA THR A 74 7.05 -2.57 -3.46
C THR A 74 7.77 -3.87 -3.82
N TYR A 75 8.01 -4.72 -2.85
CA TYR A 75 8.66 -6.01 -3.07
C TYR A 75 7.83 -6.93 -3.98
N ASN A 76 6.52 -6.97 -3.79
CA ASN A 76 5.65 -7.92 -4.51
C ASN A 76 5.15 -7.39 -5.85
N TYR A 77 4.96 -6.07 -6.00
CA TYR A 77 4.31 -5.48 -7.17
C TYR A 77 5.18 -4.49 -7.95
N GLY A 78 6.31 -4.07 -7.38
CA GLY A 78 7.22 -3.15 -8.04
C GLY A 78 6.73 -1.71 -8.02
N ASP A 79 5.81 -1.35 -8.90
CA ASP A 79 5.30 0.02 -9.02
C ASP A 79 4.12 0.27 -8.10
N ILE A 80 4.21 1.33 -7.31
CA ILE A 80 3.17 1.75 -6.38
C ILE A 80 2.66 3.14 -6.79
N TYR A 81 1.33 3.23 -6.96
CA TYR A 81 0.64 4.46 -7.32
C TYR A 81 -0.28 4.93 -6.19
N GLY A 82 -0.79 6.15 -6.33
CA GLY A 82 -1.71 6.73 -5.36
C GLY A 82 -0.99 7.35 -4.18
N ILE A 83 -1.34 6.92 -2.96
CA ILE A 83 -0.71 7.44 -1.74
C ILE A 83 0.68 6.85 -1.59
N GLU A 84 1.71 7.70 -1.66
CA GLU A 84 3.11 7.30 -1.51
C GLU A 84 3.69 7.67 -0.14
N GLU A 85 3.03 8.58 0.57
CA GLU A 85 3.46 9.08 1.87
C GLU A 85 2.41 8.80 2.95
N TYR A 86 2.88 8.60 4.17
CA TYR A 86 2.01 8.42 5.32
C TYR A 86 1.06 9.63 5.48
N SER A 87 -0.23 9.36 5.52
CA SER A 87 -1.29 10.36 5.58
C SER A 87 -2.17 10.23 6.83
N GLY A 88 -1.60 9.73 7.90
CA GLY A 88 -2.29 9.51 9.17
C GLY A 88 -2.72 8.06 9.38
N ASN A 89 -3.20 7.76 10.58
CA ASN A 89 -3.71 6.44 10.92
C ASN A 89 -5.13 6.26 10.35
N GLY A 90 -5.48 5.05 10.03
CA GLY A 90 -6.79 4.71 9.52
C GLY A 90 -6.74 3.58 8.51
N TRP A 91 -7.76 3.50 7.68
CA TRP A 91 -7.88 2.45 6.68
C TRP A 91 -7.29 2.90 5.34
N TYR A 92 -6.41 2.08 4.82
CA TYR A 92 -5.83 2.23 3.49
C TYR A 92 -6.36 1.12 2.60
N MET A 93 -6.83 1.50 1.43
CA MET A 93 -7.41 0.60 0.43
C MET A 93 -6.38 0.32 -0.65
N VAL A 94 -6.09 -0.94 -0.91
CA VAL A 94 -5.10 -1.35 -1.91
C VAL A 94 -5.79 -2.16 -2.99
N THR A 95 -5.68 -1.72 -4.24
CA THR A 95 -5.99 -2.53 -5.41
C THR A 95 -4.70 -2.87 -6.14
N LYS A 96 -4.64 -4.03 -6.77
CA LYS A 96 -3.40 -4.54 -7.35
C LYS A 96 -3.66 -5.38 -8.59
N SER A 97 -2.71 -5.31 -9.54
CA SER A 97 -2.61 -6.29 -10.62
C SER A 97 -1.96 -7.56 -10.10
N GLU A 98 -1.84 -8.59 -10.94
CA GLU A 98 -1.27 -9.86 -10.49
C GLU A 98 0.16 -9.73 -9.99
N ASN A 99 1.05 -8.99 -10.70
CA ASN A 99 2.46 -8.85 -10.31
C ASN A 99 3.10 -7.52 -10.68
N ASP A 100 2.38 -6.60 -11.32
CA ASP A 100 3.02 -5.45 -11.98
C ASP A 100 2.91 -4.13 -11.20
N TRP A 101 1.80 -3.92 -10.52
CA TRP A 101 1.55 -2.66 -9.83
C TRP A 101 0.53 -2.82 -8.70
N ALA A 102 0.58 -1.87 -7.77
CA ALA A 102 -0.43 -1.69 -6.74
C ALA A 102 -0.79 -0.20 -6.63
N GLU A 103 -2.01 0.10 -6.27
CA GLU A 103 -2.49 1.45 -5.99
C GLU A 103 -3.04 1.53 -4.58
N VAL A 104 -2.64 2.60 -3.87
CA VAL A 104 -3.01 2.81 -2.47
C VAL A 104 -3.89 4.04 -2.36
N TYR A 105 -5.02 3.90 -1.69
CA TYR A 105 -5.99 4.98 -1.47
C TYR A 105 -6.34 5.07 0.00
N LEU A 106 -6.69 6.28 0.44
CA LEU A 106 -7.36 6.43 1.74
C LEU A 106 -8.84 6.02 1.61
N LEU A 107 -9.35 5.33 2.61
CA LEU A 107 -10.76 4.92 2.63
C LEU A 107 -11.71 6.10 2.37
N ASN A 108 -11.47 7.24 3.01
CA ASN A 108 -12.33 8.42 2.85
C ASN A 108 -12.41 8.89 1.40
N ASN A 109 -11.31 8.82 0.66
CA ASN A 109 -11.28 9.19 -0.76
C ASN A 109 -12.07 8.21 -1.61
N VAL A 110 -11.95 6.91 -1.35
CA VAL A 110 -12.70 5.87 -2.05
C VAL A 110 -14.20 6.04 -1.80
N VAL A 111 -14.60 6.27 -0.56
CA VAL A 111 -16.01 6.50 -0.18
C VAL A 111 -16.55 7.74 -0.87
N LYS A 112 -15.78 8.83 -0.90
CA LYS A 112 -16.17 10.09 -1.55
C LYS A 112 -16.42 9.89 -3.05
N ASP A 113 -15.50 9.23 -3.75
CA ASP A 113 -15.62 8.99 -5.18
C ASP A 113 -16.80 8.06 -5.51
N PHE A 114 -16.97 7.01 -4.72
CA PHE A 114 -18.09 6.08 -4.87
C PHE A 114 -19.43 6.76 -4.62
N THR A 115 -19.52 7.59 -3.58
CA THR A 115 -20.73 8.35 -3.26
C THR A 115 -21.10 9.33 -4.38
N LYS A 116 -20.09 10.00 -4.95
CA LYS A 116 -20.30 10.90 -6.11
C LYS A 116 -20.83 10.13 -7.31
N MET A 117 -20.27 8.96 -7.62
CA MET A 117 -20.72 8.11 -8.71
C MET A 117 -22.17 7.67 -8.51
N LEU A 118 -22.55 7.25 -7.30
CA LEU A 118 -23.93 6.87 -6.99
C LEU A 118 -24.89 8.04 -7.16
N ALA A 119 -24.50 9.24 -6.75
CA ALA A 119 -25.30 10.45 -6.90
C ALA A 119 -25.53 10.77 -8.40
N GLU A 120 -24.52 10.66 -9.23
CA GLU A 120 -24.63 10.86 -10.68
C GLU A 120 -25.56 9.83 -11.33
N ILE A 121 -25.47 8.56 -10.94
CA ILE A 121 -26.35 7.49 -11.42
C ILE A 121 -27.81 7.79 -11.02
N ALA A 122 -28.04 8.16 -9.77
CA ALA A 122 -29.38 8.49 -9.28
C ALA A 122 -29.98 9.69 -10.01
N GLU A 123 -29.17 10.74 -10.23
CA GLU A 123 -29.60 11.93 -10.98
C GLU A 123 -30.01 11.57 -12.41
N ASN A 124 -29.21 10.78 -13.12
CA ASN A 124 -29.48 10.36 -14.48
C ASN A 124 -30.68 9.43 -14.56
N THR A 125 -30.91 8.60 -13.56
CA THR A 125 -32.10 7.70 -13.49
C THR A 125 -33.37 8.46 -13.27
N LEU A 126 -33.36 9.56 -12.55
CA LEU A 126 -34.51 10.38 -12.22
C LEU A 126 -34.87 11.43 -13.28
N LYS A 127 -34.01 11.64 -14.27
CA LYS A 127 -34.24 12.54 -15.40
C LYS A 127 -34.99 11.80 -16.51
N PHE A 128 -36.26 11.98 -16.58
CA PHE A 128 -37.07 11.49 -17.67
C PHE A 128 -37.81 12.63 -18.35
#